data_2094a79e34cab6cf71e3e6d50d1ce73e
#
_entry.id   2094a79e34cab6cf71e3e6d50d1ce73e
#
_cell.length_a   1.000
_cell.length_b   1.000
_cell.length_c   1.000
_cell.angle_alpha   90.00
_cell.angle_beta   90.00
_cell.angle_gamma   90.00
#
_symmetry.space_group_name_H-M   'P 1'
#
loop_
_entity.id
_entity.type
_entity.pdbx_description
1 polymer ?
#
loop_
_entity_poly.entity_id
_entity_poly.type
_entity_poly.pdbx_seq_one_letter_code
_entity_poly.pdbx_strand_id
1 'polypeptide(L)' 'MNISLNDETREVSDDCNLDEALNTLGFSSTNGCAVALNEEVIPRENWVSRKLTNGDRILIVQATQGG' A
#
# COMPACT_ATOMS: atom_id res chain seq x y z
N MET A 1 -10.68 1.66 9.73
CA MET A 1 -10.74 2.80 8.80
C MET A 1 -10.79 2.30 7.37
N ASN A 2 -11.29 3.12 6.49
CA ASN A 2 -11.41 2.74 5.09
C ASN A 2 -10.30 3.40 4.27
N ILE A 3 -9.68 2.60 3.43
CA ILE A 3 -8.71 3.08 2.46
C ILE A 3 -9.11 2.55 1.10
N SER A 4 -8.48 3.02 0.05
CA SER A 4 -8.68 2.41 -1.26
C SER A 4 -7.38 1.75 -1.71
N LEU A 5 -7.53 0.60 -2.35
CA LEU A 5 -6.43 -0.15 -2.91
C LEU A 5 -6.74 -0.40 -4.37
N ASN A 6 -5.98 0.24 -5.25
CA ASN A 6 -6.24 0.15 -6.70
C ASN A 6 -7.70 0.43 -7.02
N ASP A 7 -8.21 1.52 -6.42
CA ASP A 7 -9.59 2.01 -6.61
C ASP A 7 -10.67 1.13 -5.99
N GLU A 8 -10.30 0.17 -5.16
CA GLU A 8 -11.27 -0.63 -4.41
C GLU A 8 -11.20 -0.27 -2.94
N THR A 9 -12.35 -0.03 -2.35
CA THR A 9 -12.42 0.29 -0.93
C THR A 9 -12.10 -0.94 -0.10
N ARG A 10 -11.19 -0.78 0.86
CA ARG A 10 -10.81 -1.84 1.78
C ARG A 10 -10.83 -1.31 3.20
N GLU A 11 -11.18 -2.17 4.13
CA GLU A 11 -11.18 -1.81 5.54
C GLU A 11 -9.94 -2.37 6.22
N VAL A 12 -9.25 -1.52 6.97
CA VAL A 12 -8.06 -1.92 7.72
C VAL A 12 -8.16 -1.34 9.13
N SER A 13 -7.27 -1.81 9.99
CA SER A 13 -7.25 -1.34 11.38
C SER A 13 -6.93 0.15 11.44
N ASP A 14 -7.50 0.83 12.44
CA ASP A 14 -7.36 2.28 12.55
C ASP A 14 -5.93 2.75 12.77
N ASP A 15 -5.10 1.91 13.32
CA ASP A 15 -3.74 2.30 13.72
C ASP A 15 -2.68 1.55 12.92
N CYS A 16 -2.99 1.14 11.71
CA CYS A 16 -2.02 0.38 10.95
C CYS A 16 -1.12 1.28 10.12
N ASN A 17 0.07 0.79 9.85
CA ASN A 17 0.97 1.44 8.91
C ASN A 17 0.81 0.79 7.53
N LEU A 18 1.54 1.33 6.55
CA LEU A 18 1.43 0.84 5.19
C LEU A 18 1.84 -0.62 5.08
N ASP A 19 2.90 -1.01 5.78
CA ASP A 19 3.37 -2.39 5.75
C ASP A 19 2.31 -3.35 6.28
N GLU A 20 1.70 -3.00 7.40
CA GLU A 20 0.66 -3.84 8.01
C GLU A 20 -0.56 -3.96 7.10
N ALA A 21 -0.96 -2.86 6.48
CA ALA A 21 -2.10 -2.89 5.58
C ALA A 21 -1.83 -3.80 4.38
N LEU A 22 -0.65 -3.70 3.81
CA LEU A 22 -0.31 -4.53 2.66
C LEU A 22 -0.24 -6.01 3.05
N ASN A 23 0.28 -6.32 4.23
CA ASN A 23 0.28 -7.70 4.71
C ASN A 23 -1.13 -8.22 4.90
N THR A 24 -2.01 -7.42 5.50
CA THR A 24 -3.40 -7.80 5.73
C THR A 24 -4.13 -8.05 4.42
N LEU A 25 -3.82 -7.27 3.41
CA LEU A 25 -4.51 -7.35 2.12
C LEU A 25 -3.87 -8.36 1.17
N GLY A 26 -2.83 -9.06 1.62
CA GLY A 26 -2.23 -10.13 0.82
C GLY A 26 -1.09 -9.69 -0.08
N PHE A 27 -0.51 -8.54 0.17
CA PHE A 27 0.55 -7.99 -0.69
C PHE A 27 1.91 -7.96 0.00
N SER A 28 2.14 -8.91 0.90
CA SER A 28 3.41 -8.94 1.64
C SER A 28 4.62 -9.26 0.77
N SER A 29 4.39 -9.90 -0.37
CA SER A 29 5.47 -10.26 -1.29
C SER A 29 5.32 -9.43 -2.57
N THR A 30 5.71 -8.17 -2.49
CA THR A 30 5.54 -7.27 -3.62
C THR A 30 6.84 -7.04 -4.36
N ASN A 31 7.59 -8.10 -4.58
CA ASN A 31 8.83 -8.00 -5.33
C ASN A 31 8.54 -7.49 -6.74
N GLY A 32 9.27 -6.47 -7.14
CA GLY A 32 9.09 -5.89 -8.45
C GLY A 32 7.87 -4.97 -8.56
N CYS A 33 7.25 -4.64 -7.44
CA CYS A 33 6.12 -3.72 -7.44
C CYS A 33 6.51 -2.40 -6.79
N ALA A 34 5.90 -1.33 -7.27
CA ALA A 34 6.00 -0.03 -6.62
C ALA A 34 4.68 0.25 -5.93
N VAL A 35 4.75 0.86 -4.75
CA VAL A 35 3.57 1.21 -3.99
C VAL A 35 3.54 2.72 -3.83
N ALA A 36 2.42 3.32 -4.22
CA ALA A 36 2.20 4.75 -4.07
C ALA A 36 1.10 4.97 -3.06
N LEU A 37 1.29 5.97 -2.22
CA LEU A 37 0.30 6.39 -1.24
C LEU A 37 -0.05 7.83 -1.52
N ASN A 38 -1.32 8.06 -1.88
CA ASN A 38 -1.80 9.40 -2.27
C ASN A 38 -0.91 10.02 -3.33
N GLU A 39 -0.59 9.23 -4.35
CA GLU A 39 0.20 9.65 -5.52
C GLU A 39 1.68 9.88 -5.22
N GLU A 40 2.13 9.42 -4.06
CA GLU A 40 3.54 9.52 -3.70
C GLU A 40 4.12 8.12 -3.55
N VAL A 41 5.17 7.82 -4.31
CA VAL A 41 5.82 6.51 -4.21
C VAL A 41 6.54 6.40 -2.88
N ILE A 42 6.24 5.33 -2.15
CA ILE A 42 6.82 5.09 -0.84
C ILE A 42 7.82 3.95 -0.94
N PRO A 43 9.10 4.19 -0.70
CA PRO A 43 10.09 3.11 -0.71
C PRO A 43 9.74 2.04 0.32
N ARG A 44 10.04 0.80 -0.01
CA ARG A 44 9.68 -0.32 0.85
C ARG A 44 10.22 -0.15 2.28
N GLU A 45 11.42 0.40 2.40
CA GLU A 45 12.02 0.59 3.71
C GLU A 45 11.25 1.60 4.57
N ASN A 46 10.38 2.40 3.96
CA ASN A 46 9.59 3.39 4.69
C ASN A 46 8.18 2.92 4.99
N TRP A 47 7.79 1.72 4.55
CA TRP A 47 6.43 1.24 4.76
C TRP A 47 6.08 1.10 6.24
N VAL A 48 7.04 0.63 7.05
CA VAL A 48 6.80 0.41 8.47
C VAL A 48 6.59 1.72 9.21
N SER A 49 7.23 2.78 8.78
CA SER A 49 7.15 4.06 9.44
C SER A 49 6.02 4.93 8.90
N ARG A 50 5.37 4.53 7.81
CA ARG A 50 4.31 5.34 7.20
C ARG A 50 2.96 4.91 7.73
N LYS A 51 2.37 5.72 8.59
CA LYS A 51 1.04 5.45 9.12
C LYS A 51 -0.02 5.84 8.14
N LEU A 52 -1.09 5.06 8.11
CA LEU A 52 -2.22 5.33 7.24
C LEU A 52 -3.29 6.12 7.98
N THR A 53 -4.07 6.86 7.22
CA THR A 53 -5.22 7.58 7.74
C THR A 53 -6.44 7.21 6.90
N ASN A 54 -7.62 7.46 7.48
CA ASN A 54 -8.85 7.14 6.78
C ASN A 54 -8.93 7.91 5.46
N GLY A 55 -9.27 7.20 4.41
CA GLY A 55 -9.38 7.81 3.09
C GLY A 55 -8.12 7.76 2.26
N ASP A 56 -7.03 7.21 2.80
CA ASP A 56 -5.80 7.10 2.04
C ASP A 56 -5.98 6.23 0.81
N ARG A 57 -5.27 6.57 -0.24
CA ARG A 57 -5.32 5.84 -1.50
C ARG A 57 -4.00 5.14 -1.74
N ILE A 58 -4.07 3.83 -1.86
CA ILE A 58 -2.89 3.00 -2.14
C ILE A 58 -2.99 2.50 -3.56
N LEU A 59 -1.92 2.68 -4.30
CA LEU A 59 -1.83 2.18 -5.66
C LEU A 59 -0.62 1.26 -5.75
N ILE A 60 -0.85 0.03 -6.20
CA ILE A 60 0.22 -0.92 -6.41
C ILE A 60 0.44 -1.06 -7.89
N VAL A 61 1.62 -0.69 -8.33
CA VAL A 61 2.00 -0.76 -9.74
C VAL A 61 3.02 -1.87 -9.89
N GLN A 62 2.65 -2.89 -10.62
CA GLN A 62 3.55 -4.00 -10.86
C GLN A 62 4.51 -3.64 -11.98
N ALA A 63 5.79 -3.68 -11.68
CA ALA A 63 6.78 -3.39 -12.69
C ALA A 63 6.79 -4.53 -13.70
N THR A 64 6.49 -4.19 -14.95
CA THR A 64 6.55 -5.18 -16.01
C THR A 64 8.01 -5.36 -16.38
N GLN A 65 8.49 -6.56 -16.24
CA GLN A 65 9.81 -6.88 -16.73
C GLN A 65 9.71 -6.96 -18.23
N GLY A 66 10.23 -6.00 -18.89
CA GLY A 66 10.08 -5.88 -20.34
C GLY A 66 10.76 -6.97 -21.14
N GLY A 67 10.89 -8.03 -20.57
CA GLY A 67 11.50 -9.09 -21.36
C GLY A 67 11.71 -10.13 -20.55
#